data_71281c358d4db3c1c93a123b35714f42
#
_entry.id   71281c358d4db3c1c93a123b35714f42
#
_cell.length_a   1.000
_cell.length_b   1.000
_cell.length_c   1.000
_cell.angle_alpha   90.00
_cell.angle_beta   90.00
_cell.angle_gamma   90.00
#
_symmetry.space_group_name_H-M   'P 1'
#
loop_
_entity.id
_entity.type
_entity.pdbx_description
1 polymer ?
#
loop_
_entity_poly.entity_id
_entity_poly.type
_entity_poly.pdbx_seq_one_letter_code
_entity_poly.pdbx_strand_id
1 'polypeptide(L)'
;MDCEQILKDLQMINSVFMKGFKYNKHLLNRIYYLEKTSAPADHRAIIVSVDLLRSSPKESNSFNSNEFLDLSNSAGLVIEDHIFSKQNFVSASHFLTKGKVEELKTLVTEKDIKLVLLDCELSPSQERNLETALCARVLDRTGLILDIFATRAQSDIGKLQVELAQLSFLSTRLVRGWSHLERQKGGIGLRGPGETQLETDRRLVGNRIKQLKNRLKKQHNQKNLNRYSRRKGEDKLVALVGYTNAGKTSLFNSLTKGGLYAADKLFATLDTTTRKADFKSKTLSTVLFSDTVGFISNLPTKLIESFKATLDDLSSADLLVHVVDAADPESDFKVRQVNLILDDLGVDKIPQIRVLNKSDLIPDTLIKPSSNEHPEIKVSAETGDGLDQLK
;
A
#
# COMPACT_ATOMS: atom_id res chain seq x y z
N MET A 1 -24.20 -9.24 11.99
CA MET A 1 -24.26 -9.34 10.52
C MET A 1 -23.65 -10.68 10.15
N ASP A 2 -24.44 -11.52 9.48
CA ASP A 2 -24.11 -12.93 9.22
C ASP A 2 -22.94 -13.06 8.24
N CYS A 3 -21.95 -13.90 8.55
CA CYS A 3 -20.82 -14.19 7.66
C CYS A 3 -21.26 -14.72 6.29
N GLU A 4 -22.41 -15.40 6.20
CA GLU A 4 -23.01 -15.85 4.94
C GLU A 4 -23.49 -14.69 4.05
N GLN A 5 -23.96 -13.61 4.63
CA GLN A 5 -24.40 -12.45 3.86
C GLN A 5 -23.22 -11.68 3.28
N ILE A 6 -22.14 -11.56 4.06
CA ILE A 6 -20.87 -10.96 3.57
C ILE A 6 -20.28 -11.78 2.42
N LEU A 7 -20.32 -13.12 2.53
CA LEU A 7 -19.86 -14.02 1.46
C LEU A 7 -20.73 -13.91 0.20
N LYS A 8 -22.06 -13.77 0.34
CA LYS A 8 -22.98 -13.58 -0.79
C LYS A 8 -22.77 -12.22 -1.47
N ASP A 9 -22.54 -11.17 -0.68
CA ASP A 9 -22.28 -9.83 -1.19
C ASP A 9 -20.92 -9.75 -1.90
N LEU A 10 -19.89 -10.43 -1.38
CA LEU A 10 -18.59 -10.59 -2.03
C LEU A 10 -18.69 -11.42 -3.33
N GLN A 11 -19.50 -12.47 -3.36
CA GLN A 11 -19.78 -13.24 -4.58
C GLN A 11 -20.57 -12.44 -5.61
N MET A 12 -21.46 -11.56 -5.17
CA MET A 12 -22.26 -10.68 -6.03
C MET A 12 -21.40 -9.57 -6.62
N ILE A 13 -20.51 -8.97 -5.83
CA ILE A 13 -19.51 -7.99 -6.30
C ILE A 13 -18.57 -8.64 -7.33
N ASN A 14 -18.06 -9.84 -7.08
CA ASN A 14 -17.27 -10.62 -8.04
C ASN A 14 -18.07 -10.93 -9.32
N SER A 15 -19.36 -11.23 -9.24
CA SER A 15 -20.19 -11.53 -10.42
C SER A 15 -20.45 -10.29 -11.27
N VAL A 16 -20.55 -9.11 -10.66
CA VAL A 16 -20.74 -7.83 -11.37
C VAL A 16 -19.42 -7.37 -12.03
N PHE A 17 -18.28 -7.56 -11.37
CA PHE A 17 -16.96 -7.27 -11.93
C PHE A 17 -16.58 -8.23 -13.07
N MET A 18 -17.01 -9.51 -12.99
CA MET A 18 -16.62 -10.57 -13.91
C MET A 18 -17.50 -10.69 -15.15
N LYS A 19 -18.67 -10.04 -15.21
CA LYS A 19 -19.61 -10.17 -16.36
C LYS A 19 -19.14 -9.56 -17.68
N GLY A 20 -17.98 -8.90 -17.73
CA GLY A 20 -17.46 -8.23 -18.92
C GLY A 20 -16.19 -8.80 -19.56
N PHE A 21 -15.43 -9.66 -18.87
CA PHE A 21 -14.14 -10.12 -19.41
C PHE A 21 -13.85 -11.58 -19.07
N LYS A 22 -13.61 -12.39 -20.10
CA LYS A 22 -13.08 -13.76 -19.97
C LYS A 22 -11.57 -13.70 -19.73
N TYR A 23 -11.14 -13.45 -18.49
CA TYR A 23 -9.74 -13.67 -18.12
C TYR A 23 -9.45 -15.14 -17.89
N ASN A 24 -8.23 -15.56 -18.22
CA ASN A 24 -7.76 -16.90 -17.86
C ASN A 24 -7.78 -17.04 -16.33
N LYS A 25 -8.33 -18.16 -15.81
CA LYS A 25 -8.45 -18.46 -14.37
C LYS A 25 -7.12 -18.34 -13.61
N HIS A 26 -5.99 -18.66 -14.25
CA HIS A 26 -4.64 -18.49 -13.72
C HIS A 26 -4.25 -17.01 -13.51
N LEU A 27 -4.65 -16.14 -14.42
CA LEU A 27 -4.39 -14.71 -14.35
C LEU A 27 -5.12 -14.07 -13.16
N LEU A 28 -6.39 -14.44 -12.98
CA LEU A 28 -7.24 -13.97 -11.88
C LEU A 28 -6.74 -14.47 -10.52
N ASN A 29 -6.25 -15.71 -10.45
CA ASN A 29 -5.66 -16.25 -9.23
C ASN A 29 -4.37 -15.51 -8.80
N ARG A 30 -3.67 -14.86 -9.72
CA ARG A 30 -2.51 -14.02 -9.42
C ARG A 30 -2.87 -12.61 -8.93
N ILE A 31 -4.02 -12.08 -9.35
CA ILE A 31 -4.46 -10.72 -8.98
C ILE A 31 -5.10 -10.70 -7.58
N TYR A 32 -5.83 -11.74 -7.19
CA TYR A 32 -6.69 -11.75 -6.01
C TYR A 32 -6.36 -12.94 -5.08
N TYR A 33 -5.13 -13.01 -4.60
CA TYR A 33 -4.75 -14.15 -3.75
C TYR A 33 -5.49 -14.14 -2.42
N LEU A 34 -5.47 -13.02 -1.69
CA LEU A 34 -6.07 -12.92 -0.36
C LEU A 34 -7.62 -12.87 -0.38
N GLU A 35 -8.23 -12.41 -1.49
CA GLU A 35 -9.70 -12.41 -1.62
C GLU A 35 -10.30 -13.79 -1.87
N LYS A 36 -9.51 -14.76 -2.36
CA LYS A 36 -10.03 -16.09 -2.74
C LYS A 36 -9.80 -17.20 -1.75
N THR A 37 -8.92 -17.00 -0.79
CA THR A 37 -8.62 -18.00 0.22
C THR A 37 -9.64 -17.92 1.35
N SER A 38 -10.68 -18.73 1.24
CA SER A 38 -11.74 -18.83 2.27
C SER A 38 -11.43 -19.81 3.41
N ALA A 39 -10.31 -20.54 3.32
CA ALA A 39 -9.92 -21.52 4.34
C ALA A 39 -8.83 -20.94 5.28
N PRO A 40 -8.97 -21.05 6.61
CA PRO A 40 -7.97 -20.56 7.56
C PRO A 40 -6.56 -21.10 7.34
N ALA A 41 -6.43 -22.30 6.78
CA ALA A 41 -5.14 -22.93 6.46
C ALA A 41 -4.37 -22.19 5.34
N ASP A 42 -5.06 -21.48 4.46
CA ASP A 42 -4.44 -20.77 3.34
C ASP A 42 -3.86 -19.40 3.74
N HIS A 43 -4.11 -18.94 4.97
CA HIS A 43 -3.59 -17.67 5.51
C HIS A 43 -2.23 -17.82 6.21
N ARG A 44 -1.67 -19.04 6.29
CA ARG A 44 -0.35 -19.27 6.89
C ARG A 44 0.75 -18.92 5.91
N ALA A 45 1.75 -18.18 6.38
CA ALA A 45 2.87 -17.74 5.57
C ALA A 45 4.21 -17.86 6.29
N ILE A 46 5.29 -17.95 5.50
CA ILE A 46 6.66 -17.76 5.95
C ILE A 46 7.18 -16.45 5.41
N ILE A 47 7.80 -15.64 6.27
CA ILE A 47 8.49 -14.40 5.86
C ILE A 47 9.97 -14.70 5.64
N VAL A 48 10.52 -14.10 4.59
CA VAL A 48 11.95 -14.10 4.31
C VAL A 48 12.42 -12.65 4.19
N SER A 49 13.23 -12.21 5.15
CA SER A 49 13.91 -10.91 5.12
C SER A 49 15.35 -11.08 4.64
N VAL A 50 15.74 -10.27 3.66
CA VAL A 50 17.06 -10.36 3.03
C VAL A 50 17.89 -9.15 3.37
N ASP A 51 19.04 -9.37 4.01
CA ASP A 51 20.04 -8.34 4.31
C ASP A 51 21.20 -8.43 3.31
N LEU A 52 21.42 -7.35 2.53
CA LEU A 52 22.50 -7.24 1.58
C LEU A 52 23.68 -6.51 2.23
N LEU A 53 24.73 -7.25 2.56
CA LEU A 53 25.92 -6.74 3.28
C LEU A 53 26.67 -5.60 2.57
N ARG A 54 26.36 -5.30 1.30
CA ARG A 54 26.93 -4.21 0.52
C ARG A 54 26.11 -2.93 0.48
N SER A 55 24.90 -2.92 1.02
CA SER A 55 24.15 -1.68 1.21
C SER A 55 24.76 -0.87 2.34
N SER A 56 24.84 0.45 2.18
CA SER A 56 25.55 1.34 3.11
C SER A 56 25.05 1.16 4.56
N PRO A 57 25.93 1.27 5.59
CA PRO A 57 25.56 1.02 6.99
C PRO A 57 24.48 1.96 7.56
N LYS A 58 24.03 2.95 6.81
CA LYS A 58 23.03 3.95 7.22
C LYS A 58 21.58 3.52 6.99
N GLU A 59 21.37 2.42 6.29
CA GLU A 59 20.03 1.86 6.04
C GLU A 59 20.01 0.43 6.59
N SER A 60 19.98 0.30 7.93
CA SER A 60 19.98 -1.02 8.55
C SER A 60 18.65 -1.75 8.25
N ASN A 61 18.76 -2.86 7.55
CA ASN A 61 17.63 -3.70 7.12
C ASN A 61 16.85 -4.37 8.28
N SER A 62 17.33 -4.28 9.52
CA SER A 62 16.58 -4.75 10.70
C SER A 62 15.24 -4.02 10.87
N PHE A 63 15.15 -2.84 10.33
CA PHE A 63 14.02 -1.92 10.31
C PHE A 63 12.89 -2.40 9.43
N ASN A 64 13.22 -2.75 8.20
CA ASN A 64 12.25 -3.20 7.22
C ASN A 64 11.58 -4.51 7.65
N SER A 65 12.25 -5.35 8.45
CA SER A 65 11.72 -6.66 8.82
C SER A 65 10.53 -6.59 9.78
N ASN A 66 10.53 -5.68 10.76
CA ASN A 66 9.40 -5.50 11.67
C ASN A 66 8.22 -4.85 10.94
N GLU A 67 8.49 -3.83 10.12
CA GLU A 67 7.46 -3.19 9.30
C GLU A 67 6.81 -4.19 8.32
N PHE A 68 7.60 -5.10 7.74
CA PHE A 68 7.08 -6.12 6.84
C PHE A 68 6.25 -7.19 7.57
N LEU A 69 6.61 -7.50 8.80
CA LEU A 69 5.80 -8.34 9.68
C LEU A 69 4.45 -7.68 9.99
N ASP A 70 4.45 -6.37 10.31
CA ASP A 70 3.23 -5.61 10.57
C ASP A 70 2.35 -5.49 9.31
N LEU A 71 2.96 -5.36 8.13
CA LEU A 71 2.24 -5.43 6.85
C LEU A 71 1.55 -6.78 6.68
N SER A 72 2.26 -7.87 6.94
CA SER A 72 1.75 -9.22 6.81
C SER A 72 0.59 -9.48 7.78
N ASN A 73 0.72 -9.05 9.04
CA ASN A 73 -0.34 -9.10 10.04
C ASN A 73 -1.55 -8.24 9.63
N SER A 74 -1.31 -7.05 9.05
CA SER A 74 -2.37 -6.17 8.56
C SER A 74 -3.14 -6.76 7.37
N ALA A 75 -2.50 -7.65 6.60
CA ALA A 75 -3.12 -8.44 5.55
C ALA A 75 -3.96 -9.62 6.09
N GLY A 76 -3.93 -9.88 7.41
CA GLY A 76 -4.64 -10.98 8.05
C GLY A 76 -3.93 -12.33 7.90
N LEU A 77 -2.62 -12.32 7.64
CA LEU A 77 -1.81 -13.53 7.53
C LEU A 77 -1.31 -13.98 8.91
N VAL A 78 -1.19 -15.28 9.08
CA VAL A 78 -0.57 -15.92 10.24
C VAL A 78 0.85 -16.30 9.88
N ILE A 79 1.83 -15.68 10.53
CA ILE A 79 3.24 -15.93 10.24
C ILE A 79 3.72 -17.11 11.08
N GLU A 80 4.03 -18.20 10.39
CA GLU A 80 4.52 -19.45 11.00
C GLU A 80 6.02 -19.42 11.27
N ASP A 81 6.76 -18.66 10.45
CA ASP A 81 8.20 -18.53 10.59
C ASP A 81 8.72 -17.23 9.96
N HIS A 82 9.84 -16.72 10.48
CA HIS A 82 10.51 -15.55 9.96
C HIS A 82 11.99 -15.85 9.76
N ILE A 83 12.40 -15.99 8.50
CA ILE A 83 13.75 -16.40 8.10
C ILE A 83 14.55 -15.17 7.70
N PHE A 84 15.74 -15.04 8.26
CA PHE A 84 16.70 -14.01 7.88
C PHE A 84 17.77 -14.59 6.95
N SER A 85 18.02 -13.92 5.84
CA SER A 85 19.06 -14.27 4.88
C SER A 85 20.04 -13.12 4.74
N LYS A 86 21.28 -13.33 5.21
CA LYS A 86 22.38 -12.39 4.95
C LYS A 86 23.15 -12.85 3.72
N GLN A 87 23.28 -11.99 2.72
CA GLN A 87 23.96 -12.35 1.48
C GLN A 87 24.70 -11.15 0.88
N ASN A 88 25.82 -11.43 0.17
CA ASN A 88 26.67 -10.41 -0.45
C ASN A 88 26.17 -9.97 -1.82
N PHE A 89 25.35 -10.78 -2.48
CA PHE A 89 24.86 -10.55 -3.84
C PHE A 89 23.48 -11.16 -4.03
N VAL A 90 22.72 -10.57 -4.94
CA VAL A 90 21.40 -11.06 -5.35
C VAL A 90 21.59 -12.09 -6.47
N SER A 91 21.03 -13.29 -6.29
CA SER A 91 20.99 -14.29 -7.35
C SER A 91 20.08 -13.84 -8.49
N ALA A 92 20.58 -13.88 -9.72
CA ALA A 92 19.78 -13.53 -10.89
C ALA A 92 18.58 -14.46 -11.11
N SER A 93 18.67 -15.73 -10.66
CA SER A 93 17.63 -16.74 -10.87
C SER A 93 16.57 -16.76 -9.79
N HIS A 94 16.95 -16.67 -8.51
CA HIS A 94 16.03 -16.88 -7.37
C HIS A 94 16.06 -15.73 -6.35
N PHE A 95 16.84 -14.66 -6.58
CA PHE A 95 17.13 -13.63 -5.59
C PHE A 95 17.93 -14.16 -4.40
N LEU A 96 17.52 -15.27 -3.81
CA LEU A 96 18.16 -15.98 -2.70
C LEU A 96 19.31 -16.88 -3.17
N THR A 97 20.22 -17.22 -2.25
CA THR A 97 21.26 -18.23 -2.49
C THR A 97 20.64 -19.62 -2.61
N LYS A 98 21.31 -20.54 -3.34
CA LYS A 98 20.80 -21.90 -3.52
C LYS A 98 20.54 -22.64 -2.20
N GLY A 99 21.48 -22.54 -1.23
CA GLY A 99 21.30 -23.16 0.08
C GLY A 99 20.08 -22.64 0.84
N LYS A 100 19.80 -21.31 0.72
CA LYS A 100 18.63 -20.71 1.38
C LYS A 100 17.32 -21.14 0.69
N VAL A 101 17.33 -21.35 -0.63
CA VAL A 101 16.16 -21.90 -1.35
C VAL A 101 15.85 -23.33 -0.92
N GLU A 102 16.87 -24.19 -0.75
CA GLU A 102 16.67 -25.57 -0.28
C GLU A 102 16.17 -25.62 1.19
N GLU A 103 16.75 -24.80 2.08
CA GLU A 103 16.28 -24.64 3.46
C GLU A 103 14.80 -24.23 3.49
N LEU A 104 14.45 -23.22 2.72
CA LEU A 104 13.08 -22.71 2.62
C LEU A 104 12.12 -23.77 2.07
N LYS A 105 12.54 -24.53 1.04
CA LYS A 105 11.78 -25.62 0.46
C LYS A 105 11.44 -26.71 1.49
N THR A 106 12.42 -27.07 2.32
CA THR A 106 12.23 -28.05 3.41
C THR A 106 11.17 -27.56 4.38
N LEU A 107 11.29 -26.31 4.87
CA LEU A 107 10.33 -25.71 5.80
C LEU A 107 8.91 -25.58 5.21
N VAL A 108 8.81 -25.18 3.95
CA VAL A 108 7.54 -25.07 3.22
C VAL A 108 6.85 -26.44 3.15
N THR A 109 7.64 -27.49 2.88
CA THR A 109 7.11 -28.86 2.76
C THR A 109 6.72 -29.42 4.14
N GLU A 110 7.56 -29.27 5.15
CA GLU A 110 7.33 -29.80 6.51
C GLU A 110 6.11 -29.15 7.17
N LYS A 111 5.94 -27.83 7.01
CA LYS A 111 4.84 -27.07 7.61
C LYS A 111 3.60 -26.97 6.72
N ASP A 112 3.60 -27.57 5.53
CA ASP A 112 2.54 -27.45 4.50
C ASP A 112 2.13 -25.98 4.26
N ILE A 113 3.11 -25.13 3.98
CA ILE A 113 2.91 -23.69 3.73
C ILE A 113 2.58 -23.47 2.26
N LYS A 114 1.57 -22.65 2.00
CA LYS A 114 1.15 -22.30 0.63
C LYS A 114 1.63 -20.92 0.18
N LEU A 115 2.11 -20.09 1.12
CA LEU A 115 2.49 -18.71 0.86
C LEU A 115 3.84 -18.37 1.48
N VAL A 116 4.74 -17.83 0.68
CA VAL A 116 6.04 -17.29 1.11
C VAL A 116 6.10 -15.81 0.75
N LEU A 117 6.46 -14.99 1.72
CA LEU A 117 6.58 -13.54 1.59
C LEU A 117 8.05 -13.14 1.59
N LEU A 118 8.47 -12.33 0.60
CA LEU A 118 9.82 -11.79 0.56
C LEU A 118 9.80 -10.26 0.76
N ASP A 119 10.57 -9.79 1.73
CA ASP A 119 10.74 -8.35 1.99
C ASP A 119 11.75 -7.73 1.02
N CYS A 120 11.43 -7.79 -0.24
CA CYS A 120 12.22 -7.21 -1.33
C CYS A 120 11.34 -7.05 -2.57
N GLU A 121 11.88 -6.43 -3.62
CA GLU A 121 11.25 -6.40 -4.93
C GLU A 121 11.83 -7.52 -5.80
N LEU A 122 10.98 -8.40 -6.32
CA LEU A 122 11.38 -9.51 -7.17
C LEU A 122 11.17 -9.18 -8.66
N SER A 123 12.13 -9.60 -9.49
CA SER A 123 11.87 -9.67 -10.92
C SER A 123 10.86 -10.79 -11.24
N PRO A 124 10.10 -10.68 -12.33
CA PRO A 124 9.11 -11.70 -12.72
C PRO A 124 9.71 -13.11 -12.91
N SER A 125 10.98 -13.19 -13.31
CA SER A 125 11.70 -14.45 -13.44
C SER A 125 12.09 -15.05 -12.09
N GLN A 126 12.52 -14.23 -11.14
CA GLN A 126 12.88 -14.66 -9.79
C GLN A 126 11.65 -15.17 -9.05
N GLU A 127 10.52 -14.44 -9.09
CA GLU A 127 9.25 -14.85 -8.50
C GLU A 127 8.83 -16.23 -9.01
N ARG A 128 8.76 -16.40 -10.33
CA ARG A 128 8.39 -17.69 -10.95
C ARG A 128 9.34 -18.83 -10.58
N ASN A 129 10.65 -18.58 -10.60
CA ASN A 129 11.63 -19.61 -10.29
C ASN A 129 11.52 -20.05 -8.82
N LEU A 130 11.27 -19.09 -7.91
CA LEU A 130 11.01 -19.38 -6.50
C LEU A 130 9.70 -20.19 -6.34
N GLU A 131 8.60 -19.77 -6.95
CA GLU A 131 7.33 -20.52 -6.93
C GLU A 131 7.50 -21.96 -7.40
N THR A 132 8.28 -22.14 -8.49
CA THR A 132 8.57 -23.49 -9.03
C THR A 132 9.43 -24.32 -8.07
N ALA A 133 10.45 -23.72 -7.45
CA ALA A 133 11.36 -24.41 -6.53
C ALA A 133 10.68 -24.77 -5.21
N LEU A 134 9.84 -23.88 -4.68
CA LEU A 134 9.19 -24.02 -3.38
C LEU A 134 7.86 -24.76 -3.45
N CYS A 135 7.26 -24.92 -4.63
CA CYS A 135 5.89 -25.42 -4.83
C CYS A 135 4.85 -24.64 -4.00
N ALA A 136 5.13 -23.36 -3.72
CA ALA A 136 4.29 -22.46 -2.97
C ALA A 136 4.18 -21.12 -3.70
N ARG A 137 3.13 -20.36 -3.40
CA ARG A 137 2.97 -19.00 -3.90
C ARG A 137 4.04 -18.10 -3.28
N VAL A 138 4.61 -17.22 -4.09
CA VAL A 138 5.58 -16.22 -3.64
C VAL A 138 5.01 -14.83 -3.87
N LEU A 139 5.01 -13.99 -2.83
CA LEU A 139 4.67 -12.58 -2.93
C LEU A 139 5.84 -11.72 -2.48
N ASP A 140 6.16 -10.72 -3.25
CA ASP A 140 7.10 -9.67 -2.88
C ASP A 140 6.38 -8.56 -2.09
N ARG A 141 7.14 -7.61 -1.54
CA ARG A 141 6.60 -6.47 -0.79
C ARG A 141 5.55 -5.70 -1.58
N THR A 142 5.78 -5.47 -2.86
CA THR A 142 4.83 -4.78 -3.76
C THR A 142 3.53 -5.55 -3.91
N GLY A 143 3.60 -6.85 -4.12
CA GLY A 143 2.44 -7.72 -4.23
C GLY A 143 1.60 -7.71 -2.95
N LEU A 144 2.24 -7.81 -1.78
CA LEU A 144 1.57 -7.77 -0.48
C LEU A 144 0.84 -6.45 -0.24
N ILE A 145 1.49 -5.30 -0.54
CA ILE A 145 0.86 -3.98 -0.41
C ILE A 145 -0.36 -3.87 -1.34
N LEU A 146 -0.26 -4.36 -2.57
CA LEU A 146 -1.38 -4.37 -3.52
C LEU A 146 -2.56 -5.20 -3.02
N ASP A 147 -2.31 -6.34 -2.40
CA ASP A 147 -3.35 -7.20 -1.84
C ASP A 147 -4.01 -6.54 -0.62
N ILE A 148 -3.24 -5.87 0.26
CA ILE A 148 -3.79 -5.06 1.36
C ILE A 148 -4.70 -3.96 0.80
N PHE A 149 -4.27 -3.26 -0.23
CA PHE A 149 -5.06 -2.19 -0.85
C PHE A 149 -6.34 -2.72 -1.47
N ALA A 150 -6.31 -3.91 -2.10
CA ALA A 150 -7.51 -4.54 -2.67
C ALA A 150 -8.58 -4.83 -1.60
N THR A 151 -8.16 -5.27 -0.42
CA THR A 151 -9.08 -5.54 0.69
C THR A 151 -9.58 -4.27 1.39
N ARG A 152 -8.82 -3.16 1.32
CA ARG A 152 -9.14 -1.91 2.03
C ARG A 152 -9.93 -0.91 1.19
N ALA A 153 -9.85 -0.97 -0.14
CA ALA A 153 -10.55 -0.05 -1.03
C ALA A 153 -12.07 -0.19 -0.92
N GLN A 154 -12.73 0.83 -0.39
CA GLN A 154 -14.18 0.86 -0.23
C GLN A 154 -14.85 1.74 -1.29
N SER A 155 -14.26 2.88 -1.62
CA SER A 155 -14.80 3.79 -2.62
C SER A 155 -14.65 3.26 -4.04
N ASP A 156 -15.56 3.65 -4.94
CA ASP A 156 -15.49 3.30 -6.36
C ASP A 156 -14.19 3.81 -7.00
N ILE A 157 -13.71 4.98 -6.57
CA ILE A 157 -12.45 5.55 -7.05
C ILE A 157 -11.27 4.73 -6.54
N GLY A 158 -11.23 4.42 -5.24
CA GLY A 158 -10.18 3.60 -4.64
C GLY A 158 -10.10 2.22 -5.30
N LYS A 159 -11.24 1.56 -5.53
CA LYS A 159 -11.30 0.27 -6.26
C LYS A 159 -10.73 0.36 -7.68
N LEU A 160 -11.08 1.41 -8.43
CA LEU A 160 -10.52 1.62 -9.77
C LEU A 160 -9.01 1.89 -9.75
N GLN A 161 -8.52 2.60 -8.75
CA GLN A 161 -7.08 2.87 -8.57
C GLN A 161 -6.31 1.61 -8.21
N VAL A 162 -6.82 0.81 -7.28
CA VAL A 162 -6.23 -0.48 -6.91
C VAL A 162 -6.23 -1.43 -8.10
N GLU A 163 -7.34 -1.56 -8.83
CA GLU A 163 -7.41 -2.37 -10.05
C GLU A 163 -6.37 -1.90 -11.09
N LEU A 164 -6.22 -0.59 -11.28
CA LEU A 164 -5.21 -0.03 -12.18
C LEU A 164 -3.79 -0.39 -11.73
N ALA A 165 -3.50 -0.29 -10.43
CA ALA A 165 -2.20 -0.62 -9.86
C ALA A 165 -1.87 -2.12 -10.02
N GLN A 166 -2.82 -2.99 -9.68
CA GLN A 166 -2.68 -4.44 -9.83
C GLN A 166 -2.46 -4.86 -11.28
N LEU A 167 -3.25 -4.32 -12.22
CA LEU A 167 -3.08 -4.63 -13.64
C LEU A 167 -1.78 -4.07 -14.22
N SER A 168 -1.33 -2.90 -13.76
CA SER A 168 -0.05 -2.31 -14.16
C SER A 168 1.11 -3.17 -13.65
N PHE A 169 1.05 -3.65 -12.42
CA PHE A 169 2.02 -4.58 -11.84
C PHE A 169 2.03 -5.91 -12.59
N LEU A 170 0.86 -6.50 -12.83
CA LEU A 170 0.70 -7.75 -13.58
C LEU A 170 1.23 -7.62 -15.02
N SER A 171 0.98 -6.50 -15.70
CA SER A 171 1.43 -6.28 -17.08
C SER A 171 2.94 -6.41 -17.24
N THR A 172 3.71 -6.03 -16.20
CA THR A 172 5.17 -6.20 -16.19
C THR A 172 5.61 -7.64 -15.98
N ARG A 173 4.77 -8.45 -15.36
CA ARG A 173 5.03 -9.87 -15.09
C ARG A 173 4.60 -10.80 -16.24
N LEU A 174 3.68 -10.37 -17.09
CA LEU A 174 3.24 -11.12 -18.26
C LEU A 174 4.33 -11.24 -19.35
N VAL A 175 5.27 -10.31 -19.42
CA VAL A 175 6.27 -10.25 -20.53
C VAL A 175 7.24 -11.44 -20.53
N ARG A 176 7.41 -12.16 -19.43
CA ARG A 176 8.41 -13.25 -19.28
C ARG A 176 7.89 -14.51 -18.60
N GLY A 177 6.58 -14.61 -18.32
CA GLY A 177 6.01 -15.66 -17.46
C GLY A 177 5.69 -16.98 -18.13
N TRP A 178 5.68 -17.07 -19.46
CA TRP A 178 5.03 -18.18 -20.20
C TRP A 178 5.95 -19.03 -21.07
N SER A 179 7.25 -19.04 -20.82
CA SER A 179 8.22 -19.84 -21.60
C SER A 179 7.99 -21.36 -21.55
N HIS A 180 7.12 -21.86 -20.65
CA HIS A 180 6.75 -23.28 -20.61
C HIS A 180 5.74 -23.70 -21.70
N LEU A 181 4.94 -22.77 -22.22
CA LEU A 181 3.99 -23.05 -23.31
C LEU A 181 4.67 -23.09 -24.69
N GLU A 182 5.85 -22.45 -24.82
CA GLU A 182 6.62 -22.44 -26.07
C GLU A 182 7.22 -23.81 -26.43
N ARG A 183 7.38 -24.74 -25.46
CA ARG A 183 8.01 -26.04 -25.66
C ARG A 183 7.02 -27.17 -26.08
N GLN A 184 5.74 -26.91 -26.07
CA GLN A 184 4.74 -27.90 -26.55
C GLN A 184 4.44 -27.72 -28.05
N LYS A 185 5.27 -28.37 -28.88
CA LYS A 185 5.04 -28.69 -30.30
C LYS A 185 4.89 -27.51 -31.27
N GLY A 186 5.94 -27.16 -31.93
CA GLY A 186 5.89 -26.43 -33.17
C GLY A 186 7.28 -26.44 -33.83
N GLY A 187 7.38 -27.01 -35.03
CA GLY A 187 8.56 -26.90 -35.87
C GLY A 187 8.86 -25.44 -36.19
N ILE A 188 10.09 -25.18 -36.65
CA ILE A 188 10.63 -23.87 -37.04
C ILE A 188 9.59 -23.13 -37.92
N GLY A 189 9.00 -22.03 -37.38
CA GLY A 189 8.13 -21.12 -38.13
C GLY A 189 6.63 -21.13 -37.82
N LEU A 190 6.13 -22.00 -36.93
CA LEU A 190 4.73 -21.97 -36.51
C LEU A 190 4.57 -21.34 -35.12
N ARG A 191 3.85 -20.22 -35.03
CA ARG A 191 3.40 -19.63 -33.76
C ARG A 191 2.59 -20.65 -32.99
N GLY A 192 3.08 -21.08 -31.83
CA GLY A 192 2.36 -22.00 -30.96
C GLY A 192 1.11 -21.35 -30.33
N PRO A 193 0.09 -22.15 -29.92
CA PRO A 193 -1.14 -21.62 -29.31
C PRO A 193 -0.87 -20.82 -27.99
N GLY A 194 0.28 -21.02 -27.34
CA GLY A 194 0.69 -20.29 -26.16
C GLY A 194 1.11 -18.84 -26.42
N GLU A 195 1.78 -18.56 -27.54
CA GLU A 195 2.13 -17.18 -27.95
C GLU A 195 0.88 -16.35 -28.22
N THR A 196 -0.10 -16.91 -28.91
CA THR A 196 -1.37 -16.22 -29.21
C THR A 196 -2.18 -15.93 -27.95
N GLN A 197 -2.14 -16.81 -26.95
CA GLN A 197 -2.85 -16.62 -25.69
C GLN A 197 -2.21 -15.52 -24.85
N LEU A 198 -0.87 -15.52 -24.70
CA LEU A 198 -0.13 -14.49 -23.99
C LEU A 198 -0.34 -13.09 -24.61
N GLU A 199 -0.29 -13.03 -25.96
CA GLU A 199 -0.49 -11.78 -26.68
C GLU A 199 -1.94 -11.28 -26.53
N THR A 200 -2.90 -12.18 -26.50
CA THR A 200 -4.30 -11.88 -26.24
C THR A 200 -4.50 -11.35 -24.82
N ASP A 201 -3.94 -12.05 -23.80
CA ASP A 201 -4.03 -11.63 -22.40
C ASP A 201 -3.36 -10.26 -22.18
N ARG A 202 -2.19 -10.04 -22.78
CA ARG A 202 -1.49 -8.75 -22.74
C ARG A 202 -2.33 -7.62 -23.36
N ARG A 203 -2.97 -7.88 -24.49
CA ARG A 203 -3.86 -6.92 -25.14
C ARG A 203 -5.10 -6.62 -24.30
N LEU A 204 -5.71 -7.61 -23.67
CA LEU A 204 -6.86 -7.45 -22.78
C LEU A 204 -6.49 -6.62 -21.57
N VAL A 205 -5.37 -6.92 -20.89
CA VAL A 205 -4.84 -6.15 -19.75
C VAL A 205 -4.54 -4.71 -20.17
N GLY A 206 -3.88 -4.50 -21.33
CA GLY A 206 -3.58 -3.16 -21.85
C GLY A 206 -4.85 -2.33 -22.15
N ASN A 207 -5.86 -2.96 -22.76
CA ASN A 207 -7.14 -2.32 -23.02
C ASN A 207 -7.87 -1.95 -21.70
N ARG A 208 -7.82 -2.82 -20.69
CA ARG A 208 -8.43 -2.55 -19.40
C ARG A 208 -7.73 -1.39 -18.66
N ILE A 209 -6.40 -1.39 -18.65
CA ILE A 209 -5.60 -0.27 -18.12
C ILE A 209 -6.02 1.06 -18.77
N LYS A 210 -6.14 1.08 -20.10
CA LYS A 210 -6.58 2.28 -20.85
C LYS A 210 -7.99 2.72 -20.44
N GLN A 211 -8.93 1.79 -20.29
CA GLN A 211 -10.29 2.08 -19.83
C GLN A 211 -10.30 2.65 -18.41
N LEU A 212 -9.54 2.07 -17.49
CA LEU A 212 -9.43 2.54 -16.10
C LEU A 212 -8.83 3.93 -16.02
N LYS A 213 -7.74 4.20 -16.75
CA LYS A 213 -7.14 5.53 -16.84
C LYS A 213 -8.15 6.58 -17.33
N ASN A 214 -8.95 6.25 -18.35
CA ASN A 214 -9.98 7.15 -18.87
C ASN A 214 -11.11 7.41 -17.86
N ARG A 215 -11.54 6.37 -17.12
CA ARG A 215 -12.56 6.51 -16.07
C ARG A 215 -12.04 7.38 -14.92
N LEU A 216 -10.84 7.11 -14.42
CA LEU A 216 -10.20 7.90 -13.37
C LEU A 216 -10.04 9.36 -13.78
N LYS A 217 -9.60 9.63 -15.02
CA LYS A 217 -9.49 11.01 -15.56
C LYS A 217 -10.83 11.74 -15.57
N LYS A 218 -11.93 11.07 -15.94
CA LYS A 218 -13.28 11.68 -15.89
C LYS A 218 -13.70 12.01 -14.46
N GLN A 219 -13.49 11.09 -13.53
CA GLN A 219 -13.82 11.31 -12.11
C GLN A 219 -12.97 12.41 -11.48
N HIS A 220 -11.67 12.48 -11.83
CA HIS A 220 -10.78 13.54 -11.39
C HIS A 220 -11.25 14.91 -11.89
N ASN A 221 -11.62 15.02 -13.17
CA ASN A 221 -12.16 16.27 -13.74
C ASN A 221 -13.44 16.71 -13.00
N GLN A 222 -14.33 15.76 -12.67
CA GLN A 222 -15.54 16.05 -11.91
C GLN A 222 -15.25 16.53 -10.49
N LYS A 223 -14.29 15.88 -9.80
CA LYS A 223 -13.81 16.33 -8.49
C LYS A 223 -13.24 17.75 -8.56
N ASN A 224 -12.45 18.06 -9.59
CA ASN A 224 -11.86 19.39 -9.78
C ASN A 224 -12.91 20.48 -10.00
N LEU A 225 -13.97 20.21 -10.75
CA LEU A 225 -15.11 21.12 -10.90
C LEU A 225 -15.79 21.39 -9.56
N ASN A 226 -16.03 20.35 -8.77
CA ASN A 226 -16.62 20.48 -7.43
C ASN A 226 -15.71 21.24 -6.46
N ARG A 227 -14.37 21.14 -6.62
CA ARG A 227 -13.38 21.89 -5.84
C ARG A 227 -13.37 23.38 -6.22
N TYR A 228 -13.43 23.68 -7.52
CA TYR A 228 -13.49 25.07 -7.98
C TYR A 228 -14.70 25.79 -7.40
N SER A 229 -15.85 25.12 -7.29
CA SER A 229 -17.05 25.65 -6.64
C SER A 229 -16.84 25.89 -5.13
N ARG A 230 -16.08 25.03 -4.44
CA ARG A 230 -15.76 25.20 -3.01
C ARG A 230 -14.74 26.30 -2.74
N ARG A 231 -13.74 26.48 -3.63
CA ARG A 231 -12.75 27.58 -3.53
C ARG A 231 -13.38 28.97 -3.60
N LYS A 232 -14.58 29.11 -4.19
CA LYS A 232 -15.35 30.36 -4.16
C LYS A 232 -15.92 30.66 -2.76
N GLY A 233 -15.94 29.70 -1.86
CA GLY A 233 -16.52 29.77 -0.51
C GLY A 233 -15.50 29.82 0.60
N GLU A 234 -14.39 30.54 0.51
CA GLU A 234 -13.41 30.79 1.58
C GLU A 234 -13.01 29.61 2.50
N ASP A 235 -13.51 28.37 2.25
CA ASP A 235 -13.19 27.18 3.01
C ASP A 235 -11.70 26.80 2.82
N LYS A 236 -10.93 26.71 3.90
CA LYS A 236 -9.52 26.30 3.87
C LYS A 236 -9.40 24.80 3.99
N LEU A 237 -8.51 24.19 3.19
CA LEU A 237 -8.26 22.76 3.17
C LEU A 237 -6.96 22.42 3.89
N VAL A 238 -7.07 21.63 4.95
CA VAL A 238 -5.93 21.08 5.72
C VAL A 238 -5.84 19.58 5.44
N ALA A 239 -4.71 19.11 4.93
CA ALA A 239 -4.49 17.70 4.66
C ALA A 239 -3.59 17.08 5.72
N LEU A 240 -4.03 15.95 6.29
CA LEU A 240 -3.23 15.16 7.21
C LEU A 240 -2.32 14.24 6.40
N VAL A 241 -1.01 14.37 6.58
CA VAL A 241 0.00 13.51 5.94
C VAL A 241 0.85 12.84 7.02
N GLY A 242 1.52 11.77 6.69
CA GLY A 242 2.41 11.09 7.64
C GLY A 242 2.51 9.60 7.39
N TYR A 243 3.38 8.97 8.12
CA TYR A 243 3.64 7.53 7.99
C TYR A 243 2.41 6.70 8.36
N THR A 244 2.35 5.43 7.90
CA THR A 244 1.32 4.48 8.36
C THR A 244 1.38 4.36 9.88
N ASN A 245 0.22 4.19 10.50
CA ASN A 245 0.07 4.05 11.96
C ASN A 245 0.53 5.25 12.83
N ALA A 246 0.80 6.43 12.25
CA ALA A 246 1.12 7.64 13.03
C ALA A 246 -0.11 8.25 13.75
N GLY A 247 -1.31 7.69 13.56
CA GLY A 247 -2.55 8.15 14.20
C GLY A 247 -3.28 9.26 13.43
N LYS A 248 -3.08 9.37 12.09
CA LYS A 248 -3.77 10.38 11.24
C LYS A 248 -5.29 10.32 11.37
N THR A 249 -5.86 9.13 11.21
CA THR A 249 -7.31 8.92 11.28
C THR A 249 -7.87 9.16 12.68
N SER A 250 -7.12 8.81 13.72
CA SER A 250 -7.48 9.13 15.12
C SER A 250 -7.51 10.65 15.33
N LEU A 251 -6.47 11.35 14.89
CA LEU A 251 -6.39 12.81 14.95
C LEU A 251 -7.52 13.47 14.14
N PHE A 252 -7.80 12.97 12.94
CA PHE A 252 -8.90 13.44 12.10
C PHE A 252 -10.25 13.28 12.81
N ASN A 253 -10.51 12.14 13.45
CA ASN A 253 -11.75 11.90 14.20
C ASN A 253 -11.88 12.88 15.37
N SER A 254 -10.81 13.11 16.11
CA SER A 254 -10.79 14.03 17.26
C SER A 254 -11.00 15.49 16.85
N LEU A 255 -10.51 15.91 15.68
CA LEU A 255 -10.69 17.27 15.16
C LEU A 255 -12.07 17.49 14.53
N THR A 256 -12.62 16.48 13.85
CA THR A 256 -13.88 16.61 13.08
C THR A 256 -15.10 16.02 13.80
N LYS A 257 -14.92 15.50 15.02
CA LYS A 257 -15.95 14.72 15.76
C LYS A 257 -16.51 13.59 14.90
N GLY A 258 -15.66 13.03 14.04
CA GLY A 258 -16.00 11.98 13.10
C GLY A 258 -15.85 10.60 13.73
N GLY A 259 -16.51 9.59 13.15
CA GLY A 259 -16.43 8.18 13.54
C GLY A 259 -15.83 7.33 12.42
N LEU A 260 -14.72 7.77 11.79
CA LEU A 260 -14.02 6.91 10.85
C LEU A 260 -13.36 5.75 11.60
N TYR A 261 -13.33 4.59 10.97
CA TYR A 261 -12.66 3.43 11.53
C TYR A 261 -11.16 3.71 11.62
N ALA A 262 -10.69 3.89 12.85
CA ALA A 262 -9.28 3.96 13.18
C ALA A 262 -8.87 2.62 13.78
N ALA A 263 -7.81 2.02 13.28
CA ALA A 263 -7.27 0.76 13.78
C ALA A 263 -5.76 0.84 13.83
N ASP A 264 -5.17 0.13 14.76
CA ASP A 264 -3.74 -0.09 14.86
C ASP A 264 -3.28 -1.10 13.79
N LYS A 265 -3.50 -0.73 12.53
CA LYS A 265 -3.15 -1.54 11.36
C LYS A 265 -2.60 -0.63 10.28
N LEU A 266 -1.56 -1.11 9.59
CA LEU A 266 -1.00 -0.39 8.45
C LEU A 266 -2.05 -0.25 7.35
N PHE A 267 -2.11 0.94 6.73
CA PHE A 267 -3.11 1.28 5.71
C PHE A 267 -4.57 1.12 6.17
N ALA A 268 -4.88 1.50 7.41
CA ALA A 268 -6.26 1.51 7.90
C ALA A 268 -7.17 2.40 7.04
N THR A 269 -6.64 3.52 6.53
CA THR A 269 -7.31 4.43 5.60
C THR A 269 -6.63 4.35 4.24
N LEU A 270 -7.39 4.00 3.20
CA LEU A 270 -6.95 4.02 1.81
C LEU A 270 -7.68 5.12 1.02
N ASP A 271 -8.96 5.31 1.28
CA ASP A 271 -9.79 6.32 0.62
C ASP A 271 -9.69 7.65 1.36
N THR A 272 -9.38 8.74 0.63
CA THR A 272 -9.35 10.07 1.23
C THR A 272 -10.74 10.50 1.67
N THR A 273 -10.87 10.93 2.91
CA THR A 273 -12.11 11.44 3.47
C THR A 273 -11.93 12.91 3.87
N THR A 274 -12.83 13.77 3.39
CA THR A 274 -12.82 15.20 3.74
C THR A 274 -14.03 15.53 4.58
N ARG A 275 -13.84 16.21 5.72
CA ARG A 275 -14.91 16.68 6.61
C ARG A 275 -14.67 18.10 7.06
N LYS A 276 -15.78 18.80 7.35
CA LYS A 276 -15.75 20.12 7.97
C LYS A 276 -15.50 20.00 9.45
N ALA A 277 -14.66 20.90 9.95
CA ALA A 277 -14.53 21.14 11.37
C ALA A 277 -14.85 22.62 11.67
N ASP A 278 -15.79 22.83 12.58
CA ASP A 278 -16.19 24.17 13.00
C ASP A 278 -15.32 24.59 14.18
N PHE A 279 -14.39 25.50 13.91
CA PHE A 279 -13.65 26.15 15.00
C PHE A 279 -14.39 27.41 15.42
N LYS A 280 -14.56 27.59 16.74
CA LYS A 280 -15.16 28.82 17.32
C LYS A 280 -14.17 30.01 17.21
N SER A 281 -13.62 30.23 16.02
CA SER A 281 -12.73 31.35 15.76
C SER A 281 -13.50 32.52 15.12
N LYS A 282 -13.16 33.75 15.50
CA LYS A 282 -13.76 34.97 14.93
C LYS A 282 -13.29 35.22 13.46
N THR A 283 -12.21 34.57 13.03
CA THR A 283 -11.52 34.85 11.76
C THR A 283 -11.67 33.76 10.71
N LEU A 284 -11.90 32.51 11.12
CA LEU A 284 -12.09 31.36 10.22
C LEU A 284 -13.44 30.69 10.51
N SER A 285 -14.35 30.73 9.55
CA SER A 285 -15.68 30.18 9.70
C SER A 285 -15.71 28.66 9.55
N THR A 286 -14.91 28.12 8.65
CA THR A 286 -14.92 26.66 8.36
C THR A 286 -13.58 26.20 7.84
N VAL A 287 -13.07 25.08 8.39
CA VAL A 287 -11.87 24.39 7.92
C VAL A 287 -12.25 23.00 7.46
N LEU A 288 -11.77 22.60 6.30
CA LEU A 288 -11.91 21.27 5.76
C LEU A 288 -10.67 20.45 6.11
N PHE A 289 -10.84 19.36 6.86
CA PHE A 289 -9.79 18.39 7.07
C PHE A 289 -9.91 17.25 6.07
N SER A 290 -8.78 16.81 5.55
CA SER A 290 -8.69 15.63 4.69
C SER A 290 -7.77 14.60 5.30
N ASP A 291 -8.30 13.41 5.62
CA ASP A 291 -7.50 12.24 6.00
C ASP A 291 -6.97 11.58 4.73
N THR A 292 -5.69 11.22 4.70
CA THR A 292 -5.02 10.65 3.54
C THR A 292 -4.43 9.28 3.82
N VAL A 293 -4.07 8.58 2.76
CA VAL A 293 -3.35 7.30 2.84
C VAL A 293 -2.03 7.49 3.60
N GLY A 294 -1.71 6.57 4.50
CA GLY A 294 -0.42 6.57 5.16
C GLY A 294 0.71 6.20 4.21
N PHE A 295 1.84 6.88 4.36
CA PHE A 295 3.06 6.55 3.62
C PHE A 295 3.82 5.41 4.31
N ILE A 296 4.59 4.66 3.54
CA ILE A 296 5.43 3.57 4.02
C ILE A 296 6.76 3.60 3.25
N SER A 297 7.80 3.04 3.83
CA SER A 297 9.09 2.91 3.16
C SER A 297 9.00 2.05 1.90
N ASN A 298 9.82 2.35 0.90
CA ASN A 298 9.90 1.59 -0.35
C ASN A 298 8.55 1.41 -1.08
N LEU A 299 7.71 2.46 -1.06
CA LEU A 299 6.45 2.45 -1.78
C LEU A 299 6.75 2.43 -3.29
N PRO A 300 6.29 1.42 -4.04
CA PRO A 300 6.60 1.32 -5.46
C PRO A 300 6.10 2.53 -6.25
N THR A 301 6.94 3.11 -7.11
CA THR A 301 6.61 4.30 -7.93
C THR A 301 5.34 4.12 -8.76
N LYS A 302 5.08 2.90 -9.25
CA LYS A 302 3.85 2.57 -9.99
C LYS A 302 2.59 2.65 -9.13
N LEU A 303 2.72 2.36 -7.83
CA LEU A 303 1.64 2.57 -6.87
C LEU A 303 1.39 4.07 -6.70
N ILE A 304 2.44 4.86 -6.48
CA ILE A 304 2.35 6.31 -6.37
C ILE A 304 1.65 6.89 -7.60
N GLU A 305 2.04 6.47 -8.82
CA GLU A 305 1.38 6.90 -10.07
C GLU A 305 -0.10 6.55 -10.13
N SER A 306 -0.48 5.34 -9.69
CA SER A 306 -1.88 4.90 -9.69
C SER A 306 -2.73 5.66 -8.68
N PHE A 307 -2.16 6.03 -7.54
CA PHE A 307 -2.79 6.82 -6.48
C PHE A 307 -2.59 8.34 -6.65
N LYS A 308 -1.85 8.78 -7.68
CA LYS A 308 -1.59 10.20 -7.93
C LYS A 308 -2.87 11.03 -7.93
N ALA A 309 -3.96 10.54 -8.52
CA ALA A 309 -5.25 11.23 -8.52
C ALA A 309 -5.88 11.40 -7.12
N THR A 310 -5.55 10.54 -6.15
CA THR A 310 -5.94 10.68 -4.74
C THR A 310 -4.96 11.60 -4.01
N LEU A 311 -3.68 11.50 -4.34
CA LEU A 311 -2.63 12.35 -3.79
C LEU A 311 -2.65 13.77 -4.39
N ASP A 312 -3.25 13.95 -5.57
CA ASP A 312 -3.53 15.28 -6.14
C ASP A 312 -4.47 16.13 -5.24
N ASP A 313 -5.19 15.49 -4.31
CA ASP A 313 -5.93 16.19 -3.25
C ASP A 313 -4.98 17.00 -2.37
N LEU A 314 -3.75 16.52 -2.13
CA LEU A 314 -2.71 17.23 -1.38
C LEU A 314 -2.27 18.52 -2.06
N SER A 315 -2.15 18.53 -3.41
CA SER A 315 -1.72 19.70 -4.16
C SER A 315 -2.69 20.89 -4.07
N SER A 316 -3.91 20.63 -3.60
CA SER A 316 -4.93 21.65 -3.37
C SER A 316 -5.08 22.05 -1.89
N ALA A 317 -4.29 21.47 -0.99
CA ALA A 317 -4.30 21.85 0.41
C ALA A 317 -3.65 23.22 0.63
N ASP A 318 -4.21 23.98 1.56
CA ASP A 318 -3.64 25.26 2.02
C ASP A 318 -2.58 25.02 3.08
N LEU A 319 -2.66 23.89 3.80
CA LEU A 319 -1.75 23.50 4.88
C LEU A 319 -1.62 21.97 4.93
N LEU A 320 -0.41 21.47 5.13
CA LEU A 320 -0.13 20.10 5.48
C LEU A 320 0.10 19.94 6.98
N VAL A 321 -0.60 19.01 7.59
CA VAL A 321 -0.37 18.59 8.97
C VAL A 321 0.36 17.25 8.92
N HIS A 322 1.68 17.29 9.16
CA HIS A 322 2.51 16.09 9.17
C HIS A 322 2.43 15.42 10.54
N VAL A 323 1.65 14.36 10.62
CA VAL A 323 1.44 13.58 11.84
C VAL A 323 2.57 12.60 12.01
N VAL A 324 3.27 12.70 13.13
CA VAL A 324 4.42 11.88 13.51
C VAL A 324 4.10 11.14 14.79
N ASP A 325 4.41 9.84 14.84
CA ASP A 325 4.35 9.07 16.07
C ASP A 325 5.54 9.45 16.95
N ALA A 326 5.27 10.16 18.04
CA ALA A 326 6.31 10.64 18.95
C ALA A 326 6.92 9.50 19.78
N ALA A 327 6.18 8.39 19.97
CA ALA A 327 6.67 7.21 20.71
C ALA A 327 7.59 6.30 19.86
N ASP A 328 7.64 6.55 18.56
CA ASP A 328 8.44 5.72 17.66
C ASP A 328 9.92 6.15 17.72
N PRO A 329 10.86 5.28 18.13
CA PRO A 329 12.29 5.58 18.18
C PRO A 329 12.87 5.98 16.81
N GLU A 330 12.14 5.72 15.73
CA GLU A 330 12.56 5.96 14.35
C GLU A 330 11.74 7.01 13.63
N SER A 331 11.05 7.80 14.43
CA SER A 331 10.24 8.91 13.94
C SER A 331 11.02 9.81 12.96
N ASP A 332 12.30 10.11 13.21
CA ASP A 332 13.14 10.92 12.33
C ASP A 332 13.38 10.29 10.96
N PHE A 333 13.55 8.97 10.90
CA PHE A 333 13.67 8.26 9.63
C PHE A 333 12.35 8.31 8.86
N LYS A 334 11.24 8.03 9.53
CA LYS A 334 9.89 8.06 8.95
C LYS A 334 9.52 9.44 8.44
N VAL A 335 9.88 10.49 9.18
CA VAL A 335 9.71 11.89 8.73
C VAL A 335 10.47 12.15 7.43
N ARG A 336 11.73 11.74 7.34
CA ARG A 336 12.51 11.89 6.10
C ARG A 336 11.87 11.15 4.92
N GLN A 337 11.36 9.92 5.12
CA GLN A 337 10.69 9.16 4.07
C GLN A 337 9.41 9.87 3.57
N VAL A 338 8.62 10.42 4.48
CA VAL A 338 7.43 11.19 4.12
C VAL A 338 7.80 12.42 3.32
N ASN A 339 8.82 13.18 3.76
CA ASN A 339 9.26 14.38 3.05
C ASN A 339 9.76 14.08 1.63
N LEU A 340 10.50 12.98 1.42
CA LEU A 340 10.90 12.53 0.09
C LEU A 340 9.70 12.27 -0.82
N ILE A 341 8.64 11.63 -0.29
CA ILE A 341 7.42 11.38 -1.07
C ILE A 341 6.67 12.70 -1.37
N LEU A 342 6.62 13.63 -0.42
CA LEU A 342 5.99 14.94 -0.63
C LEU A 342 6.73 15.76 -1.70
N ASP A 343 8.06 15.68 -1.74
CA ASP A 343 8.93 16.27 -2.77
C ASP A 343 8.67 15.65 -4.14
N ASP A 344 8.64 14.32 -4.23
CA ASP A 344 8.30 13.59 -5.47
C ASP A 344 6.91 13.93 -6.01
N LEU A 345 5.97 14.28 -5.13
CA LEU A 345 4.62 14.73 -5.48
C LEU A 345 4.57 16.22 -5.85
N GLY A 346 5.64 16.99 -5.61
CA GLY A 346 5.73 18.43 -5.85
C GLY A 346 4.86 19.26 -4.92
N VAL A 347 4.60 18.78 -3.70
CA VAL A 347 3.79 19.46 -2.66
C VAL A 347 4.63 19.97 -1.48
N ASP A 348 5.95 19.88 -1.58
CA ASP A 348 6.95 20.35 -0.62
C ASP A 348 6.82 21.86 -0.29
N LYS A 349 6.30 22.67 -1.24
CA LYS A 349 6.11 24.12 -1.11
C LYS A 349 4.86 24.53 -0.31
N ILE A 350 3.98 23.60 0.01
CA ILE A 350 2.80 23.88 0.82
C ILE A 350 3.24 24.07 2.26
N PRO A 351 2.76 25.11 2.96
CA PRO A 351 3.05 25.29 4.39
C PRO A 351 2.80 23.99 5.17
N GLN A 352 3.72 23.66 6.10
CA GLN A 352 3.64 22.43 6.86
C GLN A 352 3.77 22.70 8.35
N ILE A 353 2.92 22.04 9.15
CA ILE A 353 3.02 21.95 10.61
C ILE A 353 3.29 20.49 10.96
N ARG A 354 4.25 20.24 11.85
CA ARG A 354 4.53 18.91 12.38
C ARG A 354 3.75 18.69 13.66
N VAL A 355 3.01 17.60 13.73
CA VAL A 355 2.21 17.20 14.89
C VAL A 355 2.79 15.94 15.49
N LEU A 356 3.37 16.05 16.67
CA LEU A 356 3.93 14.94 17.45
C LEU A 356 2.78 14.27 18.21
N ASN A 357 2.19 13.25 17.59
CA ASN A 357 1.06 12.51 18.15
C ASN A 357 1.53 11.37 19.06
N LYS A 358 0.61 10.83 19.86
CA LYS A 358 0.85 9.79 20.88
C LYS A 358 1.79 10.30 22.00
N SER A 359 1.72 11.59 22.30
CA SER A 359 2.53 12.21 23.36
C SER A 359 2.24 11.64 24.75
N ASP A 360 1.08 11.02 24.96
CA ASP A 360 0.69 10.28 26.16
C ASP A 360 1.57 9.07 26.46
N LEU A 361 2.25 8.50 25.44
CA LEU A 361 3.10 7.32 25.59
C LEU A 361 4.55 7.65 25.99
N ILE A 362 4.91 8.97 26.06
CA ILE A 362 6.29 9.38 26.31
C ILE A 362 6.33 10.43 27.39
N PRO A 363 7.30 10.35 28.34
CA PRO A 363 7.57 11.45 29.26
C PRO A 363 7.97 12.71 28.50
N ASP A 364 7.44 13.87 28.91
CA ASP A 364 7.71 15.19 28.30
C ASP A 364 9.20 15.51 28.16
N THR A 365 10.03 14.96 29.04
CA THR A 365 11.48 15.20 29.10
C THR A 365 12.25 14.51 27.94
N LEU A 366 11.65 13.54 27.28
CA LEU A 366 12.28 12.77 26.20
C LEU A 366 11.96 13.30 24.79
N ILE A 367 10.96 14.16 24.66
CA ILE A 367 10.61 14.74 23.38
C ILE A 367 11.61 15.85 23.05
N LYS A 368 12.61 15.51 22.23
CA LYS A 368 13.57 16.51 21.73
C LYS A 368 12.86 17.37 20.68
N PRO A 369 12.93 18.70 20.77
CA PRO A 369 12.55 19.54 19.63
C PRO A 369 13.44 19.16 18.45
N SER A 370 12.85 18.63 17.40
CA SER A 370 13.55 18.34 16.17
C SER A 370 13.72 19.65 15.38
N SER A 371 14.71 19.69 14.51
CA SER A 371 15.19 20.84 13.75
C SER A 371 14.16 21.93 13.42
N ASN A 372 14.56 23.19 13.53
CA ASN A 372 13.79 24.44 13.38
C ASN A 372 13.11 24.68 12.00
N GLU A 373 12.89 23.66 11.18
CA GLU A 373 12.36 23.84 9.83
C GLU A 373 10.83 24.07 9.79
N HIS A 374 10.10 23.44 10.73
CA HIS A 374 8.64 23.55 10.78
C HIS A 374 8.16 23.73 12.23
N PRO A 375 7.05 24.46 12.45
CA PRO A 375 6.39 24.52 13.76
C PRO A 375 5.99 23.11 14.22
N GLU A 376 6.23 22.80 15.50
CA GLU A 376 5.89 21.51 16.11
C GLU A 376 4.86 21.70 17.23
N ILE A 377 3.83 20.85 17.21
CA ILE A 377 2.78 20.82 18.23
C ILE A 377 2.69 19.39 18.78
N LYS A 378 2.71 19.26 20.10
CA LYS A 378 2.53 17.98 20.79
C LYS A 378 1.05 17.73 21.00
N VAL A 379 0.58 16.52 20.63
CA VAL A 379 -0.81 16.13 20.82
C VAL A 379 -0.91 14.67 21.23
N SER A 380 -2.00 14.32 21.89
CA SER A 380 -2.51 12.95 21.94
C SER A 380 -3.90 12.91 21.33
N ALA A 381 -4.04 12.22 20.22
CA ALA A 381 -5.35 12.00 19.60
C ALA A 381 -6.27 11.11 20.46
N GLU A 382 -5.69 10.33 21.36
CA GLU A 382 -6.40 9.43 22.28
C GLU A 382 -6.96 10.19 23.48
N THR A 383 -6.11 10.94 24.20
CA THR A 383 -6.52 11.66 25.41
C THR A 383 -7.15 13.02 25.11
N GLY A 384 -6.87 13.59 23.95
CA GLY A 384 -7.29 14.94 23.57
C GLY A 384 -6.31 16.05 23.95
N ASP A 385 -5.20 15.70 24.59
CA ASP A 385 -4.21 16.69 25.03
C ASP A 385 -3.57 17.39 23.82
N GLY A 386 -3.34 18.70 23.94
CA GLY A 386 -2.70 19.53 22.90
C GLY A 386 -3.59 19.85 21.69
N LEU A 387 -4.77 19.24 21.53
CA LEU A 387 -5.67 19.48 20.39
C LEU A 387 -6.14 20.93 20.29
N ASP A 388 -6.27 21.63 21.40
CA ASP A 388 -6.69 23.04 21.40
C ASP A 388 -5.62 23.99 20.86
N GLN A 389 -4.35 23.59 20.88
CA GLN A 389 -3.25 24.35 20.25
C GLN A 389 -3.23 24.16 18.72
N LEU A 390 -3.78 23.04 18.24
CA LEU A 390 -3.87 22.74 16.82
C LEU A 390 -5.11 23.38 16.18
N LYS A 391 -6.14 23.72 16.98
CA LYS A 391 -7.36 24.42 16.55
C LYS A 391 -7.16 25.92 16.48
#